data_15c97d0bf83c297c6394799fdd8e0133
#
_entry.id   15c97d0bf83c297c6394799fdd8e0133
#
_cell.length_a   1.000
_cell.length_b   1.000
_cell.length_c   1.000
_cell.angle_alpha   90.00
_cell.angle_beta   90.00
_cell.angle_gamma   90.00
#
_symmetry.space_group_name_H-M   'P 1'
#
loop_
_entity.id
_entity.type
_entity.pdbx_description
1 polymer ?
#
loop_
_entity_poly.entity_id
_entity_poly.type
_entity_poly.pdbx_seq_one_letter_code
_entity_poly.pdbx_strand_id
1 'polypeptide(L)'
;MASTIKKVKKPSWVDVKAKLANFDNAGLIQLVADLYAAEKVNQAFLHARFSIGGDPLEMYKKRIQKALFPNVMGRNSDVKITDAKKAISEYQKAIGLTEGMLELHLCFCEVAMDFSTDYGYEGEGFFNAVYLQFKKAVEALGKVSVEIQEDALDRLYDLRNIASNVGYGVEDDMGDLLAEANPDDERNCD
;
A
#
# COMPACT_ATOMS: atom_id res chain seq x y z
N MET A 1 22.11 1.27 -52.21
CA MET A 1 21.77 0.07 -51.40
C MET A 1 21.30 0.56 -50.01
N ALA A 2 20.01 0.51 -49.76
CA ALA A 2 19.47 0.93 -48.48
C ALA A 2 19.58 -0.20 -47.44
N SER A 3 20.39 -0.02 -46.43
CA SER A 3 20.55 -0.96 -45.32
C SER A 3 19.29 -0.90 -44.42
N THR A 4 18.47 -1.95 -44.48
CA THR A 4 17.29 -2.11 -43.62
C THR A 4 17.76 -2.41 -42.20
N ILE A 5 17.76 -1.40 -41.32
CA ILE A 5 18.04 -1.59 -39.89
C ILE A 5 16.88 -2.40 -39.31
N LYS A 6 17.09 -3.70 -39.07
CA LYS A 6 16.14 -4.55 -38.31
C LYS A 6 15.97 -3.99 -36.94
N LYS A 7 14.76 -3.45 -36.60
CA LYS A 7 14.35 -3.04 -35.27
C LYS A 7 14.49 -4.25 -34.33
N VAL A 8 15.48 -4.24 -33.46
CA VAL A 8 15.67 -5.29 -32.44
C VAL A 8 14.45 -5.25 -31.49
N LYS A 9 13.70 -6.36 -31.46
CA LYS A 9 12.53 -6.51 -30.55
C LYS A 9 13.03 -6.44 -29.12
N LYS A 10 12.40 -5.57 -28.29
CA LYS A 10 12.72 -5.50 -26.85
C LYS A 10 12.40 -6.85 -26.19
N PRO A 11 13.30 -7.39 -25.35
CA PRO A 11 13.04 -8.59 -24.58
C PRO A 11 11.77 -8.46 -23.73
N SER A 12 11.01 -9.54 -23.62
CA SER A 12 9.73 -9.59 -22.91
C SER A 12 9.66 -10.78 -21.96
N TRP A 13 8.67 -10.77 -21.07
CA TRP A 13 8.40 -11.92 -20.18
C TRP A 13 8.15 -13.21 -20.96
N VAL A 14 7.53 -13.12 -22.14
CA VAL A 14 7.29 -14.30 -23.01
C VAL A 14 8.61 -14.96 -23.43
N ASP A 15 9.62 -14.15 -23.75
CA ASP A 15 10.93 -14.66 -24.15
C ASP A 15 11.65 -15.34 -22.94
N VAL A 16 11.53 -14.76 -21.74
CA VAL A 16 12.05 -15.36 -20.50
C VAL A 16 11.32 -16.67 -20.18
N LYS A 17 9.99 -16.68 -20.22
CA LYS A 17 9.16 -17.86 -19.94
C LYS A 17 9.51 -19.03 -20.86
N ALA A 18 9.75 -18.75 -22.13
CA ALA A 18 10.16 -19.78 -23.10
C ALA A 18 11.51 -20.43 -22.74
N LYS A 19 12.43 -19.70 -22.11
CA LYS A 19 13.71 -20.25 -21.63
C LYS A 19 13.51 -21.04 -20.33
N LEU A 20 12.68 -20.53 -19.40
CA LEU A 20 12.38 -21.20 -18.13
C LEU A 20 11.70 -22.58 -18.34
N ALA A 21 10.93 -22.75 -19.41
CA ALA A 21 10.30 -24.03 -19.74
C ALA A 21 11.31 -25.19 -19.99
N ASN A 22 12.59 -24.88 -20.22
CA ASN A 22 13.65 -25.87 -20.41
C ASN A 22 14.43 -26.18 -19.11
N PHE A 23 14.07 -25.54 -17.99
CA PHE A 23 14.70 -25.80 -16.69
C PHE A 23 13.98 -26.96 -16.00
N ASP A 24 14.74 -27.80 -15.32
CA ASP A 24 14.19 -28.72 -14.32
C ASP A 24 13.94 -27.99 -12.98
N ASN A 25 13.36 -28.70 -12.01
CA ASN A 25 13.08 -28.12 -10.69
C ASN A 25 14.36 -27.63 -9.99
N ALA A 26 15.47 -28.33 -10.13
CA ALA A 26 16.73 -27.94 -9.50
C ALA A 26 17.26 -26.63 -10.12
N GLY A 27 17.20 -26.52 -11.44
CA GLY A 27 17.56 -25.31 -12.16
C GLY A 27 16.69 -24.10 -11.81
N LEU A 28 15.36 -24.30 -11.65
CA LEU A 28 14.45 -23.24 -11.20
C LEU A 28 14.76 -22.79 -9.77
N ILE A 29 15.03 -23.73 -8.85
CA ILE A 29 15.43 -23.42 -7.47
C ILE A 29 16.73 -22.63 -7.45
N GLN A 30 17.73 -23.03 -8.26
CA GLN A 30 18.99 -22.30 -8.35
C GLN A 30 18.78 -20.88 -8.89
N LEU A 31 17.96 -20.70 -9.92
CA LEU A 31 17.65 -19.37 -10.45
C LEU A 31 16.97 -18.48 -9.39
N VAL A 32 16.06 -19.04 -8.61
CA VAL A 32 15.43 -18.30 -7.49
C VAL A 32 16.47 -17.97 -6.42
N ALA A 33 17.41 -18.86 -6.10
CA ALA A 33 18.51 -18.61 -5.17
C ALA A 33 19.43 -17.48 -5.67
N ASP A 34 19.71 -17.44 -6.96
CA ASP A 34 20.52 -16.38 -7.57
C ASP A 34 19.79 -15.02 -7.49
N LEU A 35 18.48 -14.99 -7.77
CA LEU A 35 17.64 -13.79 -7.60
C LEU A 35 17.57 -13.34 -6.14
N TYR A 36 17.45 -14.27 -5.21
CA TYR A 36 17.45 -14.00 -3.78
C TYR A 36 18.78 -13.38 -3.32
N ALA A 37 19.91 -13.88 -3.82
CA ALA A 37 21.24 -13.38 -3.48
C ALA A 37 21.52 -12.01 -4.11
N ALA A 38 20.95 -11.72 -5.28
CA ALA A 38 21.24 -10.52 -6.06
C ALA A 38 20.75 -9.24 -5.37
N GLU A 39 19.56 -9.25 -4.78
CA GLU A 39 18.92 -8.03 -4.29
C GLU A 39 18.10 -8.25 -3.01
N LYS A 40 18.23 -7.32 -2.04
CA LYS A 40 17.44 -7.34 -0.78
C LYS A 40 15.92 -7.27 -1.02
N VAL A 41 15.50 -6.63 -2.12
CA VAL A 41 14.07 -6.55 -2.48
C VAL A 41 13.52 -7.93 -2.83
N ASN A 42 14.30 -8.76 -3.52
CA ASN A 42 13.92 -10.15 -3.82
C ASN A 42 13.83 -11.00 -2.55
N GLN A 43 14.74 -10.79 -1.60
CA GLN A 43 14.67 -11.45 -0.29
C GLN A 43 13.39 -11.08 0.44
N ALA A 44 13.10 -9.78 0.56
CA ALA A 44 11.88 -9.29 1.22
C ALA A 44 10.61 -9.84 0.54
N PHE A 45 10.58 -9.88 -0.81
CA PHE A 45 9.48 -10.45 -1.57
C PHE A 45 9.25 -11.93 -1.23
N LEU A 46 10.31 -12.75 -1.24
CA LEU A 46 10.19 -14.18 -0.96
C LEU A 46 9.87 -14.46 0.51
N HIS A 47 10.44 -13.69 1.45
CA HIS A 47 10.10 -13.79 2.86
C HIS A 47 8.62 -13.49 3.09
N ALA A 48 8.11 -12.41 2.52
CA ALA A 48 6.70 -12.07 2.63
C ALA A 48 5.80 -13.13 1.96
N ARG A 49 6.17 -13.58 0.76
CA ARG A 49 5.40 -14.57 -0.01
C ARG A 49 5.23 -15.91 0.71
N PHE A 50 6.25 -16.31 1.47
CA PHE A 50 6.27 -17.57 2.20
C PHE A 50 6.08 -17.40 3.71
N SER A 51 5.73 -16.19 4.18
CA SER A 51 5.54 -15.85 5.59
C SER A 51 6.75 -16.25 6.47
N ILE A 52 7.96 -16.07 5.94
CA ILE A 52 9.21 -16.37 6.64
C ILE A 52 9.57 -15.17 7.52
N GLY A 53 9.71 -15.39 8.81
CA GLY A 53 10.15 -14.38 9.79
C GLY A 53 9.01 -13.66 10.52
N GLY A 54 7.76 -14.14 10.42
CA GLY A 54 6.60 -13.62 11.14
C GLY A 54 5.45 -13.20 10.23
N ASP A 55 4.51 -12.44 10.79
CA ASP A 55 3.39 -11.92 10.00
C ASP A 55 3.88 -10.83 9.01
N PRO A 56 3.75 -11.08 7.70
CA PRO A 56 4.15 -10.10 6.71
C PRO A 56 3.39 -8.78 6.82
N LEU A 57 2.10 -8.82 7.18
CA LEU A 57 1.27 -7.63 7.29
C LEU A 57 1.83 -6.65 8.33
N GLU A 58 2.18 -7.16 9.51
CA GLU A 58 2.80 -6.38 10.59
C GLU A 58 4.15 -5.76 10.17
N MET A 59 4.91 -6.46 9.35
CA MET A 59 6.16 -5.92 8.83
C MET A 59 5.92 -4.69 7.93
N TYR A 60 4.89 -4.73 7.08
CA TYR A 60 4.55 -3.61 6.21
C TYR A 60 3.90 -2.45 6.98
N LYS A 61 3.04 -2.74 7.99
CA LYS A 61 2.50 -1.71 8.90
C LYS A 61 3.61 -0.92 9.59
N LYS A 62 4.60 -1.60 10.16
CA LYS A 62 5.77 -0.96 10.78
C LYS A 62 6.55 -0.07 9.82
N ARG A 63 6.66 -0.46 8.55
CA ARG A 63 7.31 0.38 7.52
C ARG A 63 6.50 1.63 7.20
N ILE A 64 5.17 1.53 7.12
CA ILE A 64 4.26 2.67 6.95
C ILE A 64 4.39 3.60 8.14
N GLN A 65 4.30 3.09 9.36
CA GLN A 65 4.43 3.87 10.58
C GLN A 65 5.76 4.62 10.64
N LYS A 66 6.88 3.94 10.38
CA LYS A 66 8.21 4.57 10.35
C LYS A 66 8.33 5.68 9.29
N ALA A 67 7.62 5.54 8.17
CA ALA A 67 7.67 6.50 7.07
C ALA A 67 6.80 7.72 7.32
N LEU A 68 5.60 7.55 7.92
CA LEU A 68 4.62 8.61 8.12
C LEU A 68 4.67 9.25 9.51
N PHE A 69 5.21 8.53 10.51
CA PHE A 69 5.37 9.01 11.88
C PHE A 69 6.85 9.00 12.28
N PRO A 70 7.68 9.88 11.68
CA PRO A 70 9.10 9.95 11.99
C PRO A 70 9.34 10.52 13.40
N ASN A 71 10.48 10.16 13.99
CA ASN A 71 10.90 10.81 15.23
C ASN A 71 11.31 12.27 14.95
N VAL A 72 10.46 13.22 15.33
CA VAL A 72 10.65 14.66 15.11
C VAL A 72 11.89 15.25 15.79
N MET A 73 12.42 14.57 16.82
CA MET A 73 13.67 14.95 17.50
C MET A 73 14.91 14.36 16.84
N GLY A 74 14.73 13.53 15.81
CA GLY A 74 15.82 12.85 15.11
C GLY A 74 16.37 13.64 13.93
N ARG A 75 17.50 13.16 13.36
CA ARG A 75 18.10 13.74 12.15
C ARG A 75 17.27 13.50 10.87
N ASN A 76 16.36 12.54 10.88
CA ASN A 76 15.48 12.20 9.76
C ASN A 76 14.02 12.36 10.21
N SER A 77 13.59 13.61 10.38
CA SER A 77 12.26 13.98 10.82
C SER A 77 11.27 14.19 9.66
N ASP A 78 11.66 13.93 8.42
CA ASP A 78 10.80 14.14 7.26
C ASP A 78 9.79 13.00 7.09
N VAL A 79 8.54 13.37 6.84
CA VAL A 79 7.49 12.44 6.43
C VAL A 79 7.77 11.92 5.02
N LYS A 80 7.83 10.60 4.86
CA LYS A 80 8.20 9.93 3.60
C LYS A 80 7.01 9.22 2.97
N ILE A 81 6.06 9.98 2.45
CA ILE A 81 4.84 9.47 1.78
C ILE A 81 5.18 8.42 0.71
N THR A 82 6.23 8.66 -0.08
CA THR A 82 6.67 7.73 -1.14
C THR A 82 7.09 6.38 -0.57
N ASP A 83 7.79 6.34 0.57
CA ASP A 83 8.24 5.09 1.19
C ASP A 83 7.05 4.30 1.76
N ALA A 84 6.06 4.98 2.35
CA ALA A 84 4.83 4.35 2.80
C ALA A 84 4.02 3.75 1.63
N LYS A 85 3.81 4.50 0.55
CA LYS A 85 3.17 3.99 -0.68
C LYS A 85 3.93 2.82 -1.30
N LYS A 86 5.26 2.86 -1.25
CA LYS A 86 6.12 1.77 -1.72
C LYS A 86 5.92 0.50 -0.90
N ALA A 87 5.78 0.61 0.43
CA ALA A 87 5.50 -0.54 1.29
C ALA A 87 4.18 -1.23 0.88
N ILE A 88 3.10 -0.48 0.65
CA ILE A 88 1.81 -1.01 0.19
C ILE A 88 1.96 -1.70 -1.18
N SER A 89 2.65 -1.06 -2.13
CA SER A 89 2.88 -1.63 -3.47
C SER A 89 3.70 -2.94 -3.43
N GLU A 90 4.67 -3.03 -2.52
CA GLU A 90 5.47 -4.24 -2.34
C GLU A 90 4.64 -5.37 -1.73
N TYR A 91 3.78 -5.09 -0.73
CA TYR A 91 2.82 -6.07 -0.21
C TYR A 91 1.88 -6.58 -1.30
N GLN A 92 1.31 -5.68 -2.09
CA GLN A 92 0.43 -6.03 -3.21
C GLN A 92 1.11 -7.00 -4.18
N LYS A 93 2.38 -6.79 -4.50
CA LYS A 93 3.15 -7.67 -5.41
C LYS A 93 3.49 -9.01 -4.79
N ALA A 94 3.82 -9.02 -3.50
CA ALA A 94 4.27 -10.24 -2.81
C ALA A 94 3.10 -11.14 -2.41
N ILE A 95 2.02 -10.57 -1.90
CA ILE A 95 0.89 -11.29 -1.29
C ILE A 95 -0.42 -10.92 -1.97
N GLY A 96 -0.79 -9.64 -1.94
CA GLY A 96 -1.94 -9.08 -2.63
C GLY A 96 -3.30 -9.55 -2.13
N LEU A 97 -3.40 -10.06 -0.88
CA LEU A 97 -4.68 -10.39 -0.27
C LEU A 97 -5.48 -9.13 -0.01
N THR A 98 -6.76 -9.14 -0.37
CA THR A 98 -7.65 -7.96 -0.29
C THR A 98 -7.77 -7.43 1.12
N GLU A 99 -7.95 -8.32 2.12
CA GLU A 99 -8.02 -7.96 3.53
C GLU A 99 -6.75 -7.24 4.01
N GLY A 100 -5.59 -7.78 3.67
CA GLY A 100 -4.32 -7.14 4.02
C GLY A 100 -4.08 -5.82 3.28
N MET A 101 -4.58 -5.68 2.05
CA MET A 101 -4.53 -4.40 1.32
C MET A 101 -5.42 -3.34 1.98
N LEU A 102 -6.66 -3.70 2.36
CA LEU A 102 -7.57 -2.86 3.11
C LEU A 102 -6.91 -2.36 4.40
N GLU A 103 -6.35 -3.30 5.17
CA GLU A 103 -5.68 -3.00 6.45
C GLU A 103 -4.48 -2.06 6.27
N LEU A 104 -3.69 -2.20 5.20
CA LEU A 104 -2.56 -1.30 4.95
C LEU A 104 -3.01 0.09 4.48
N HIS A 105 -4.13 0.19 3.77
CA HIS A 105 -4.71 1.48 3.40
C HIS A 105 -5.25 2.21 4.63
N LEU A 106 -5.96 1.51 5.52
CA LEU A 106 -6.42 2.05 6.81
C LEU A 106 -5.23 2.48 7.68
N CYS A 107 -4.26 1.61 7.89
CA CYS A 107 -3.04 1.91 8.65
C CYS A 107 -2.31 3.16 8.10
N PHE A 108 -2.25 3.34 6.78
CA PHE A 108 -1.66 4.55 6.19
C PHE A 108 -2.42 5.80 6.62
N CYS A 109 -3.76 5.77 6.53
CA CYS A 109 -4.60 6.93 6.88
C CYS A 109 -4.52 7.24 8.37
N GLU A 110 -4.64 6.23 9.23
CA GLU A 110 -4.56 6.37 10.68
C GLU A 110 -3.25 7.00 11.12
N VAL A 111 -2.13 6.41 10.71
CA VAL A 111 -0.80 6.92 11.07
C VAL A 111 -0.53 8.32 10.53
N ALA A 112 -1.02 8.63 9.33
CA ALA A 112 -0.88 9.95 8.74
C ALA A 112 -1.71 10.99 9.51
N MET A 113 -2.97 10.68 9.82
CA MET A 113 -3.86 11.59 10.56
C MET A 113 -3.38 11.80 12.00
N ASP A 114 -2.91 10.76 12.68
CA ASP A 114 -2.30 10.86 14.00
C ASP A 114 -1.11 11.82 13.99
N PHE A 115 -0.21 11.67 13.01
CA PHE A 115 0.94 12.57 12.89
C PHE A 115 0.55 14.01 12.60
N SER A 116 -0.45 14.22 11.72
CA SER A 116 -0.97 15.55 11.44
C SER A 116 -1.59 16.20 12.68
N THR A 117 -2.38 15.45 13.44
CA THR A 117 -3.04 15.95 14.66
C THR A 117 -2.02 16.25 15.76
N ASP A 118 -1.03 15.37 15.97
CA ASP A 118 -0.04 15.52 17.06
C ASP A 118 0.95 16.67 16.79
N TYR A 119 1.31 16.91 15.53
CA TYR A 119 2.38 17.83 15.16
C TYR A 119 1.95 18.99 14.25
N GLY A 120 0.66 19.07 13.89
CA GLY A 120 0.17 20.09 12.96
C GLY A 120 0.80 19.99 11.57
N TYR A 121 1.08 18.76 11.10
CA TYR A 121 1.77 18.56 9.83
C TYR A 121 0.82 18.67 8.64
N GLU A 122 1.11 19.60 7.73
CA GLU A 122 0.30 19.94 6.55
C GLU A 122 1.15 19.97 5.28
N GLY A 123 2.12 19.08 5.15
CA GLY A 123 3.05 19.08 4.01
C GLY A 123 2.36 18.96 2.66
N GLU A 124 3.00 19.49 1.62
CA GLU A 124 2.48 19.48 0.26
C GLU A 124 2.12 18.05 -0.19
N GLY A 125 0.91 17.88 -0.70
CA GLY A 125 0.41 16.59 -1.20
C GLY A 125 0.13 15.54 -0.12
N PHE A 126 0.28 15.88 1.18
CA PHE A 126 0.04 14.97 2.29
C PHE A 126 -1.42 14.51 2.35
N PHE A 127 -2.36 15.46 2.45
CA PHE A 127 -3.78 15.14 2.52
C PHE A 127 -4.31 14.49 1.23
N ASN A 128 -3.81 14.89 0.07
CA ASN A 128 -4.12 14.18 -1.17
C ASN A 128 -3.65 12.71 -1.12
N ALA A 129 -2.52 12.43 -0.47
CA ALA A 129 -2.08 11.05 -0.30
C ALA A 129 -2.98 10.28 0.66
N VAL A 130 -3.44 10.88 1.75
CA VAL A 130 -4.40 10.30 2.69
C VAL A 130 -5.72 10.01 1.97
N TYR A 131 -6.29 10.98 1.29
CA TYR A 131 -7.51 10.83 0.50
C TYR A 131 -7.44 9.65 -0.48
N LEU A 132 -6.35 9.54 -1.24
CA LEU A 132 -6.18 8.45 -2.20
C LEU A 132 -6.06 7.07 -1.52
N GLN A 133 -5.52 6.98 -0.31
CA GLN A 133 -5.49 5.71 0.42
C GLN A 133 -6.85 5.41 1.06
N PHE A 134 -7.53 6.41 1.59
CA PHE A 134 -8.89 6.31 2.11
C PHE A 134 -9.85 5.79 1.01
N LYS A 135 -9.83 6.41 -0.16
CA LYS A 135 -10.60 5.95 -1.32
C LYS A 135 -10.37 4.47 -1.64
N LYS A 136 -9.11 4.02 -1.62
CA LYS A 136 -8.78 2.61 -1.86
C LYS A 136 -9.27 1.69 -0.77
N ALA A 137 -9.30 2.13 0.48
CA ALA A 137 -9.88 1.38 1.59
C ALA A 137 -11.39 1.22 1.36
N VAL A 138 -12.10 2.30 1.04
CA VAL A 138 -13.53 2.27 0.71
C VAL A 138 -13.81 1.33 -0.49
N GLU A 139 -13.04 1.41 -1.58
CA GLU A 139 -13.17 0.52 -2.75
C GLU A 139 -12.92 -0.97 -2.43
N ALA A 140 -12.24 -1.26 -1.33
CA ALA A 140 -11.97 -2.63 -0.90
C ALA A 140 -13.07 -3.23 -0.02
N LEU A 141 -13.95 -2.43 0.58
CA LEU A 141 -15.01 -2.89 1.51
C LEU A 141 -15.89 -4.00 0.93
N GLY A 142 -16.40 -3.81 -0.28
CA GLY A 142 -17.26 -4.79 -0.92
C GLY A 142 -16.57 -6.10 -1.35
N LYS A 143 -15.27 -6.28 -1.03
CA LYS A 143 -14.46 -7.44 -1.43
C LYS A 143 -13.95 -8.26 -0.23
N VAL A 144 -14.36 -7.92 0.97
CA VAL A 144 -13.99 -8.59 2.23
C VAL A 144 -15.24 -9.15 2.90
N SER A 145 -15.07 -9.95 3.97
CA SER A 145 -16.19 -10.48 4.75
C SER A 145 -16.94 -9.35 5.47
N VAL A 146 -18.22 -9.59 5.80
CA VAL A 146 -19.08 -8.59 6.49
C VAL A 146 -18.45 -8.13 7.80
N GLU A 147 -17.88 -9.04 8.58
CA GLU A 147 -17.21 -8.73 9.84
C GLU A 147 -16.04 -7.76 9.67
N ILE A 148 -15.19 -7.99 8.65
CA ILE A 148 -14.06 -7.10 8.33
C ILE A 148 -14.57 -5.78 7.76
N GLN A 149 -15.67 -5.80 7.01
CA GLN A 149 -16.27 -4.60 6.46
C GLN A 149 -16.81 -3.68 7.55
N GLU A 150 -17.49 -4.22 8.56
CA GLU A 150 -18.03 -3.47 9.70
C GLU A 150 -16.89 -2.79 10.50
N ASP A 151 -15.86 -3.53 10.88
CA ASP A 151 -14.68 -2.98 11.57
C ASP A 151 -14.00 -1.87 10.73
N ALA A 152 -13.82 -2.10 9.44
CA ALA A 152 -13.20 -1.13 8.55
C ALA A 152 -14.04 0.13 8.36
N LEU A 153 -15.37 0.00 8.30
CA LEU A 153 -16.29 1.14 8.24
C LEU A 153 -16.20 2.01 9.49
N ASP A 154 -16.20 1.41 10.67
CA ASP A 154 -16.06 2.16 11.92
C ASP A 154 -14.76 2.99 11.93
N ARG A 155 -13.65 2.38 11.53
CA ARG A 155 -12.36 3.07 11.43
C ARG A 155 -12.35 4.18 10.37
N LEU A 156 -13.06 4.00 9.25
CA LEU A 156 -13.18 5.03 8.20
C LEU A 156 -14.00 6.23 8.68
N TYR A 157 -15.10 6.01 9.43
CA TYR A 157 -15.86 7.10 10.04
C TYR A 157 -15.06 7.83 11.13
N ASP A 158 -14.29 7.11 11.94
CA ASP A 158 -13.38 7.73 12.91
C ASP A 158 -12.32 8.61 12.21
N LEU A 159 -11.77 8.17 11.10
CA LEU A 159 -10.84 8.96 10.29
C LEU A 159 -11.49 10.24 9.73
N ARG A 160 -12.73 10.15 9.23
CA ARG A 160 -13.51 11.32 8.81
C ARG A 160 -13.69 12.30 9.96
N ASN A 161 -14.08 11.81 11.16
CA ASN A 161 -14.24 12.65 12.34
C ASN A 161 -12.95 13.36 12.75
N ILE A 162 -11.80 12.69 12.68
CA ILE A 162 -10.49 13.30 12.92
C ILE A 162 -10.21 14.39 11.87
N ALA A 163 -10.57 14.16 10.61
CA ALA A 163 -10.36 15.09 9.51
C ALA A 163 -11.11 16.41 9.67
N SER A 164 -12.22 16.45 10.44
CA SER A 164 -12.96 17.69 10.75
C SER A 164 -12.08 18.76 11.41
N ASN A 165 -11.07 18.34 12.15
CA ASN A 165 -10.16 19.24 12.85
C ASN A 165 -8.97 19.72 11.99
N VAL A 166 -8.82 19.19 10.78
CA VAL A 166 -7.64 19.44 9.94
C VAL A 166 -7.90 20.55 8.90
N GLY A 167 -9.14 20.72 8.47
CA GLY A 167 -9.50 21.67 7.41
C GLY A 167 -9.22 21.13 5.99
N TYR A 168 -9.01 22.05 5.03
CA TYR A 168 -8.72 21.73 3.62
C TYR A 168 -9.80 20.93 2.86
N GLY A 169 -11.01 20.80 3.42
CA GLY A 169 -12.09 20.00 2.79
C GLY A 169 -11.88 18.50 2.85
N VAL A 170 -10.90 18.02 3.64
CA VAL A 170 -10.57 16.58 3.73
C VAL A 170 -11.74 15.78 4.31
N GLU A 171 -12.46 16.36 5.30
CA GLU A 171 -13.66 15.75 5.88
C GLU A 171 -14.76 15.57 4.84
N ASP A 172 -15.05 16.63 4.07
CA ASP A 172 -16.10 16.62 3.04
C ASP A 172 -15.79 15.58 1.98
N ASP A 173 -14.54 15.55 1.48
CA ASP A 173 -14.07 14.58 0.49
C ASP A 173 -14.18 13.12 1.00
N MET A 174 -13.88 12.87 2.28
CA MET A 174 -14.02 11.55 2.91
C MET A 174 -15.50 11.19 3.12
N GLY A 175 -16.31 12.16 3.53
CA GLY A 175 -17.76 12.00 3.72
C GLY A 175 -18.46 11.61 2.42
N ASP A 176 -18.14 12.28 1.32
CA ASP A 176 -18.69 11.96 -0.01
C ASP A 176 -18.38 10.51 -0.43
N LEU A 177 -17.14 10.04 -0.19
CA LEU A 177 -16.75 8.65 -0.50
C LEU A 177 -17.52 7.64 0.35
N LEU A 178 -17.77 7.92 1.62
CA LEU A 178 -18.52 7.02 2.52
C LEU A 178 -20.00 6.99 2.13
N ALA A 179 -20.60 8.15 1.83
CA ALA A 179 -22.00 8.25 1.40
C ALA A 179 -22.23 7.53 0.07
N GLU A 180 -21.28 7.61 -0.87
CA GLU A 180 -21.36 6.87 -2.13
C GLU A 180 -21.27 5.35 -1.92
N ALA A 181 -20.39 4.90 -1.02
CA ALA A 181 -20.15 3.47 -0.77
C ALA A 181 -21.23 2.81 0.11
N ASN A 182 -21.83 3.55 1.03
CA ASN A 182 -22.84 3.07 1.98
C ASN A 182 -23.93 4.11 2.19
N PRO A 183 -24.79 4.36 1.20
CA PRO A 183 -25.76 5.46 1.19
C PRO A 183 -26.84 5.37 2.30
N ASP A 184 -27.09 4.18 2.82
CA ASP A 184 -28.10 3.94 3.85
C ASP A 184 -27.54 4.05 5.30
N ASP A 185 -26.28 4.42 5.46
CA ASP A 185 -25.66 4.56 6.77
C ASP A 185 -26.10 5.88 7.43
N GLU A 186 -26.68 5.78 8.64
CA GLU A 186 -27.15 6.94 9.41
C GLU A 186 -26.04 7.95 9.73
N ARG A 187 -24.78 7.51 9.79
CA ARG A 187 -23.59 8.35 10.02
C ARG A 187 -23.24 9.31 8.87
N ASN A 188 -23.91 9.19 7.73
CA ASN A 188 -23.75 10.13 6.61
C ASN A 188 -24.55 11.42 6.79
N CYS A 189 -25.45 11.48 7.79
CA CYS A 189 -26.37 12.60 8.00
C CYS A 189 -25.86 13.68 8.97
N ASP A 190 -24.69 13.51 9.58
CA ASP A 190 -24.03 14.44 10.50
C ASP A 190 -22.90 15.20 9.79
#